data_f6ac15565e3208dbf507a274fdb03e05
#
_entry.id   f6ac15565e3208dbf507a274fdb03e05
#
_cell.length_a   1.000
_cell.length_b   1.000
_cell.length_c   1.000
_cell.angle_alpha   90.00
_cell.angle_beta   90.00
_cell.angle_gamma   90.00
#
_symmetry.space_group_name_H-M   'P 1'
#
loop_
_entity.id
_entity.type
_entity.pdbx_description
1 polymer ?
#
loop_
_entity_poly.entity_id
_entity_poly.type
_entity_poly.pdbx_seq_one_letter_code
_entity_poly.pdbx_strand_id
1 'polypeptide(L)'
;VRSRRQRQMCIRDRVIMAIPPFFSGILITLLFGLVLHLFTPGGYVSYTTSVTGFLGYLIFPSVAIALPKAAMAIKLLRTSVLSEMKLDYVRTAYSRGNNTKGVLYQHVLRNAIIPVITFLGMALADMVAGSIVIEQVFNIPGLGRILLTSISNRDYPVVQAIIVFIAFIVIFTNFLVDLLYQKMDPRITLD
;
A
#
# COMPACT_ATOMS: atom_id res chain seq x y z
N VAL A 1 16.13 -0.59 -28.01
CA VAL A 1 16.63 -1.79 -27.32
C VAL A 1 16.63 -1.53 -25.82
N ARG A 2 15.73 -2.20 -25.09
CA ARG A 2 15.71 -2.11 -23.61
C ARG A 2 16.96 -2.77 -23.05
N SER A 3 17.75 -2.07 -22.24
CA SER A 3 18.96 -2.60 -21.63
C SER A 3 18.64 -3.85 -20.77
N ARG A 4 19.61 -4.77 -20.59
CA ARG A 4 19.46 -5.96 -19.73
C ARG A 4 18.93 -5.58 -18.31
N ARG A 5 19.41 -4.49 -17.74
CA ARG A 5 18.95 -3.97 -16.43
C ARG A 5 17.48 -3.57 -16.44
N GLN A 6 16.96 -2.99 -17.52
CA GLN A 6 15.55 -2.63 -17.65
C GLN A 6 14.65 -3.88 -17.75
N ARG A 7 15.09 -4.94 -18.44
CA ARG A 7 14.34 -6.22 -18.48
C ARG A 7 14.30 -6.89 -17.12
N GLN A 8 15.41 -6.96 -16.39
CA GLN A 8 15.46 -7.57 -15.06
C GLN A 8 14.61 -6.81 -14.04
N MET A 9 14.59 -5.46 -14.05
CA MET A 9 13.68 -4.68 -13.23
C MET A 9 12.22 -4.99 -13.56
N CYS A 10 11.85 -5.03 -14.84
CA CYS A 10 10.47 -5.33 -15.25
C CYS A 10 10.01 -6.73 -14.84
N ILE A 11 10.88 -7.73 -14.86
CA ILE A 11 10.54 -9.11 -14.43
C ILE A 11 10.35 -9.15 -12.93
N ARG A 12 11.28 -8.59 -12.16
CA ARG A 12 11.20 -8.54 -10.69
C ARG A 12 9.94 -7.82 -10.20
N ASP A 13 9.63 -6.65 -10.80
CA ASP A 13 8.44 -5.89 -10.45
C ASP A 13 7.16 -6.68 -10.75
N ARG A 14 7.12 -7.40 -11.88
CA ARG A 14 5.97 -8.25 -12.23
C ARG A 14 5.79 -9.42 -11.28
N VAL A 15 6.87 -10.06 -10.85
CA VAL A 15 6.81 -11.19 -9.91
C VAL A 15 6.27 -10.71 -8.57
N ILE A 16 6.78 -9.63 -8.01
CA ILE A 16 6.32 -9.08 -6.72
C ILE A 16 4.85 -8.67 -6.79
N MET A 17 4.41 -8.06 -7.90
CA MET A 17 3.01 -7.64 -8.08
C MET A 17 2.04 -8.79 -8.32
N ALA A 18 2.53 -9.94 -8.80
CA ALA A 18 1.72 -11.13 -9.02
C ALA A 18 1.49 -11.96 -7.74
N ILE A 19 2.27 -11.69 -6.69
CA ILE A 19 2.15 -12.40 -5.40
C ILE A 19 0.96 -11.82 -4.63
N PRO A 20 -0.06 -12.64 -4.32
CA PRO A 20 -1.16 -12.19 -3.47
C PRO A 20 -0.67 -11.84 -2.05
N PRO A 21 -1.26 -10.84 -1.35
CA PRO A 21 -0.83 -10.44 -0.02
C PRO A 21 -0.81 -11.59 1.01
N PHE A 22 -1.78 -12.50 0.95
CA PHE A 22 -1.82 -13.65 1.86
C PHE A 22 -0.64 -14.60 1.65
N PHE A 23 -0.23 -14.80 0.39
CA PHE A 23 0.91 -15.67 0.07
C PHE A 23 2.22 -15.04 0.55
N SER A 24 2.40 -13.73 0.38
CA SER A 24 3.54 -13.01 0.98
C SER A 24 3.53 -13.10 2.50
N GLY A 25 2.36 -13.06 3.14
CA GLY A 25 2.20 -13.29 4.58
C GLY A 25 2.68 -14.68 5.00
N ILE A 26 2.26 -15.73 4.30
CA ILE A 26 2.71 -17.11 4.56
C ILE A 26 4.21 -17.25 4.37
N LEU A 27 4.79 -16.69 3.29
CA LEU A 27 6.23 -16.73 3.06
C LEU A 27 7.03 -16.01 4.16
N ILE A 28 6.53 -14.85 4.62
CA ILE A 28 7.14 -14.10 5.71
C ILE A 28 7.08 -14.92 7.01
N THR A 29 5.94 -15.52 7.32
CA THR A 29 5.78 -16.38 8.50
C THR A 29 6.71 -17.58 8.45
N LEU A 30 6.82 -18.24 7.30
CA LEU A 30 7.74 -19.36 7.11
C LEU A 30 9.18 -18.95 7.28
N LEU A 31 9.63 -17.90 6.56
CA LEU A 31 11.03 -17.49 6.55
C LEU A 31 11.45 -16.88 7.88
N PHE A 32 10.71 -15.88 8.36
CA PHE A 32 11.10 -15.10 9.55
C PHE A 32 10.62 -15.74 10.86
N GLY A 33 9.49 -16.46 10.84
CA GLY A 33 8.96 -17.13 12.00
C GLY A 33 9.55 -18.51 12.23
N LEU A 34 9.54 -19.40 11.22
CA LEU A 34 9.94 -20.80 11.37
C LEU A 34 11.42 -21.06 11.07
N VAL A 35 12.01 -20.37 10.07
CA VAL A 35 13.41 -20.60 9.70
C VAL A 35 14.37 -19.72 10.50
N LEU A 36 14.08 -18.41 10.58
CA LEU A 36 14.95 -17.44 11.25
C LEU A 36 14.59 -17.23 12.73
N HIS A 37 13.45 -17.74 13.20
CA HIS A 37 12.96 -17.62 14.58
C HIS A 37 12.94 -16.19 15.14
N LEU A 38 12.68 -15.19 14.28
CA LEU A 38 12.65 -13.77 14.68
C LEU A 38 11.35 -13.39 15.38
N PHE A 39 10.28 -14.15 15.17
CA PHE A 39 9.02 -14.03 15.90
C PHE A 39 8.31 -15.37 15.98
N THR A 40 7.43 -15.54 16.97
CA THR A 40 6.62 -16.76 17.09
C THR A 40 5.37 -16.65 16.22
N PRO A 41 5.17 -17.51 15.22
CA PRO A 41 3.94 -17.52 14.44
C PRO A 41 2.72 -17.74 15.35
N GLY A 42 1.72 -16.84 15.24
CA GLY A 42 0.55 -16.90 16.13
C GLY A 42 0.75 -16.38 17.54
N GLY A 43 1.97 -15.98 17.90
CA GLY A 43 2.33 -15.42 19.19
C GLY A 43 2.03 -13.91 19.28
N TYR A 44 0.80 -13.52 18.98
CA TYR A 44 0.37 -12.13 19.09
C TYR A 44 0.51 -11.63 20.53
N VAL A 45 1.20 -10.49 20.69
CA VAL A 45 1.39 -9.81 21.97
C VAL A 45 0.46 -8.62 22.03
N SER A 46 -0.41 -8.56 23.06
CA SER A 46 -1.29 -7.40 23.24
C SER A 46 -0.49 -6.16 23.65
N TYR A 47 -0.95 -5.00 23.21
CA TYR A 47 -0.39 -3.69 23.62
C TYR A 47 -0.46 -3.47 25.14
N THR A 48 -1.40 -4.13 25.83
CA THR A 48 -1.55 -4.07 27.30
C THR A 48 -0.46 -4.82 28.03
N THR A 49 0.14 -5.83 27.39
CA THR A 49 1.21 -6.65 27.98
C THR A 49 2.59 -6.04 27.68
N SER A 50 2.84 -5.66 26.42
CA SER A 50 4.10 -5.05 25.99
C SER A 50 3.91 -4.28 24.70
N VAL A 51 4.09 -2.96 24.74
CA VAL A 51 3.99 -2.10 23.56
C VAL A 51 5.10 -2.42 22.54
N THR A 52 6.31 -2.68 23.01
CA THR A 52 7.45 -3.03 22.13
C THR A 52 7.24 -4.38 21.46
N GLY A 53 6.75 -5.38 22.20
CA GLY A 53 6.40 -6.69 21.63
C GLY A 53 5.27 -6.60 20.62
N PHE A 54 4.24 -5.81 20.91
CA PHE A 54 3.13 -5.52 20.00
C PHE A 54 3.61 -4.90 18.67
N LEU A 55 4.38 -3.81 18.75
CA LEU A 55 4.92 -3.14 17.57
C LEU A 55 5.87 -4.05 16.78
N GLY A 56 6.75 -4.78 17.47
CA GLY A 56 7.66 -5.74 16.85
C GLY A 56 6.93 -6.84 16.09
N TYR A 57 5.83 -7.36 16.65
CA TYR A 57 5.01 -8.37 15.99
C TYR A 57 4.31 -7.81 14.73
N LEU A 58 3.77 -6.59 14.81
CA LEU A 58 3.03 -5.96 13.71
C LEU A 58 3.89 -5.61 12.49
N ILE A 59 5.21 -5.52 12.61
CA ILE A 59 6.11 -5.27 11.48
C ILE A 59 5.90 -6.30 10.37
N PHE A 60 5.83 -7.58 10.70
CA PHE A 60 5.76 -8.67 9.73
C PHE A 60 4.46 -8.67 8.90
N PRO A 61 3.25 -8.61 9.50
CA PRO A 61 2.01 -8.47 8.76
C PRO A 61 1.93 -7.16 7.98
N SER A 62 2.46 -6.06 8.52
CA SER A 62 2.51 -4.78 7.82
C SER A 62 3.37 -4.85 6.56
N VAL A 63 4.53 -5.49 6.61
CA VAL A 63 5.40 -5.71 5.43
C VAL A 63 4.70 -6.59 4.40
N ALA A 64 3.96 -7.62 4.83
CA ALA A 64 3.22 -8.50 3.93
C ALA A 64 2.20 -7.73 3.06
N ILE A 65 1.48 -6.78 3.67
CA ILE A 65 0.50 -5.93 2.98
C ILE A 65 1.20 -4.83 2.17
N ALA A 66 2.22 -4.20 2.73
CA ALA A 66 2.87 -3.04 2.13
C ALA A 66 3.73 -3.38 0.92
N LEU A 67 4.38 -4.54 0.87
CA LEU A 67 5.34 -4.91 -0.16
C LEU A 67 4.76 -4.87 -1.58
N PRO A 68 3.60 -5.50 -1.89
CA PRO A 68 3.00 -5.42 -3.22
C PRO A 68 2.54 -4.00 -3.58
N LYS A 69 1.98 -3.27 -2.62
CA LYS A 69 1.52 -1.88 -2.81
C LYS A 69 2.68 -0.93 -3.05
N ALA A 70 3.78 -1.07 -2.32
CA ALA A 70 5.00 -0.30 -2.54
C ALA A 70 5.60 -0.56 -3.93
N ALA A 71 5.66 -1.81 -4.38
CA ALA A 71 6.14 -2.14 -5.73
C ALA A 71 5.29 -1.47 -6.81
N MET A 72 3.97 -1.44 -6.62
CA MET A 72 3.04 -0.79 -7.55
C MET A 72 3.20 0.74 -7.54
N ALA A 73 3.32 1.36 -6.36
CA ALA A 73 3.57 2.80 -6.21
C ALA A 73 4.88 3.23 -6.89
N ILE A 74 5.97 2.48 -6.69
CA ILE A 74 7.27 2.74 -7.33
C ILE A 74 7.16 2.66 -8.85
N LYS A 75 6.47 1.64 -9.37
CA LYS A 75 6.26 1.50 -10.81
C LYS A 75 5.44 2.66 -11.37
N LEU A 76 4.36 3.04 -10.69
CA LEU A 76 3.51 4.15 -11.09
C LEU A 76 4.30 5.46 -11.09
N LEU A 77 5.03 5.77 -10.02
CA LEU A 77 5.88 6.95 -9.94
C LEU A 77 6.89 7.01 -11.09
N ARG A 78 7.56 5.89 -11.35
CA ARG A 78 8.52 5.81 -12.46
C ARG A 78 7.87 6.09 -13.82
N THR A 79 6.70 5.51 -14.09
CA THR A 79 6.01 5.74 -15.37
C THR A 79 5.54 7.18 -15.49
N SER A 80 5.02 7.78 -14.44
CA SER A 80 4.60 9.18 -14.40
C SER A 80 5.78 10.13 -14.61
N VAL A 81 6.91 9.92 -13.93
CA VAL A 81 8.13 10.71 -14.13
C VAL A 81 8.61 10.63 -15.59
N LEU A 82 8.66 9.43 -16.18
CA LEU A 82 9.09 9.25 -17.56
C LEU A 82 8.13 9.88 -18.57
N SER A 83 6.84 9.96 -18.26
CA SER A 83 5.85 10.65 -19.07
C SER A 83 6.03 12.16 -19.00
N GLU A 84 6.13 12.70 -17.77
CA GLU A 84 6.31 14.13 -17.51
C GLU A 84 7.62 14.68 -18.13
N MET A 85 8.69 13.90 -18.12
CA MET A 85 9.98 14.27 -18.71
C MET A 85 9.94 14.53 -20.23
N LYS A 86 8.87 14.11 -20.90
CA LYS A 86 8.70 14.31 -22.37
C LYS A 86 7.96 15.61 -22.71
N LEU A 87 7.37 16.27 -21.72
CA LEU A 87 6.55 17.46 -21.93
C LEU A 87 7.41 18.72 -22.21
N ASP A 88 6.85 19.68 -22.94
CA ASP A 88 7.58 20.87 -23.42
C ASP A 88 8.04 21.81 -22.29
N TYR A 89 7.30 21.86 -21.17
CA TYR A 89 7.74 22.67 -20.02
C TYR A 89 9.08 22.18 -19.44
N VAL A 90 9.39 20.89 -19.56
CA VAL A 90 10.69 20.33 -19.14
C VAL A 90 11.81 20.84 -20.03
N ARG A 91 11.57 20.90 -21.36
CA ARG A 91 12.53 21.51 -22.32
C ARG A 91 12.78 22.97 -22.01
N THR A 92 11.71 23.71 -21.70
CA THR A 92 11.80 25.12 -21.31
C THR A 92 12.59 25.28 -20.01
N ALA A 93 12.44 24.38 -19.01
CA ALA A 93 13.21 24.41 -17.80
C ALA A 93 14.72 24.20 -18.05
N TYR A 94 15.08 23.28 -18.94
CA TYR A 94 16.48 23.09 -19.37
C TYR A 94 17.04 24.32 -20.10
N SER A 95 16.26 24.94 -20.98
CA SER A 95 16.66 26.14 -21.71
C SER A 95 16.93 27.35 -20.80
N ARG A 96 16.31 27.37 -19.60
CA ARG A 96 16.59 28.37 -18.55
C ARG A 96 17.85 28.08 -17.72
N GLY A 97 18.64 27.08 -18.10
CA GLY A 97 19.91 26.75 -17.42
C GLY A 97 19.76 25.86 -16.18
N ASN A 98 18.56 25.32 -15.91
CA ASN A 98 18.39 24.40 -14.79
C ASN A 98 19.14 23.08 -15.04
N ASN A 99 19.81 22.58 -14.01
CA ASN A 99 20.45 21.27 -14.06
C ASN A 99 19.40 20.13 -13.98
N THR A 100 19.80 18.92 -14.38
CA THR A 100 18.91 17.75 -14.41
C THR A 100 18.24 17.46 -13.07
N LYS A 101 18.96 17.64 -11.93
CA LYS A 101 18.37 17.43 -10.60
C LYS A 101 17.33 18.50 -10.28
N GLY A 102 17.61 19.77 -10.58
CA GLY A 102 16.64 20.85 -10.39
C GLY A 102 15.37 20.64 -11.18
N VAL A 103 15.51 20.31 -12.48
CA VAL A 103 14.35 19.99 -13.34
C VAL A 103 13.55 18.84 -12.76
N LEU A 104 14.21 17.75 -12.36
CA LEU A 104 13.54 16.56 -11.82
C LEU A 104 12.76 16.87 -10.53
N TYR A 105 13.40 17.48 -9.53
CA TYR A 105 12.79 17.65 -8.21
C TYR A 105 11.83 18.84 -8.13
N GLN A 106 12.12 19.94 -8.80
CA GLN A 106 11.32 21.17 -8.70
C GLN A 106 10.14 21.21 -9.69
N HIS A 107 10.28 20.58 -10.85
CA HIS A 107 9.27 20.65 -11.91
C HIS A 107 8.59 19.31 -12.18
N VAL A 108 9.35 18.26 -12.46
CA VAL A 108 8.80 16.97 -12.90
C VAL A 108 8.14 16.20 -11.75
N LEU A 109 8.82 16.06 -10.61
CA LEU A 109 8.35 15.23 -9.49
C LEU A 109 7.04 15.78 -8.90
N ARG A 110 6.88 17.10 -8.87
CA ARG A 110 5.68 17.75 -8.35
C ARG A 110 4.42 17.32 -9.12
N ASN A 111 4.50 17.19 -10.42
CA ASN A 111 3.38 16.75 -11.25
C ASN A 111 3.27 15.22 -11.29
N ALA A 112 4.40 14.52 -11.37
CA ALA A 112 4.45 13.07 -11.45
C ALA A 112 3.97 12.35 -10.19
N ILE A 113 3.95 13.02 -9.02
CA ILE A 113 3.51 12.43 -7.75
C ILE A 113 1.99 12.38 -7.62
N ILE A 114 1.23 13.20 -8.35
CA ILE A 114 -0.23 13.28 -8.25
C ILE A 114 -0.89 11.91 -8.45
N PRO A 115 -0.63 11.14 -9.54
CA PRO A 115 -1.23 9.82 -9.72
C PRO A 115 -0.82 8.81 -8.63
N VAL A 116 0.36 9.02 -8.02
CA VAL A 116 0.84 8.14 -6.95
C VAL A 116 0.06 8.38 -5.65
N ILE A 117 -0.24 9.63 -5.34
CA ILE A 117 -1.04 9.97 -4.15
C ILE A 117 -2.46 9.40 -4.30
N THR A 118 -3.05 9.48 -5.51
CA THR A 118 -4.31 8.79 -5.84
C THR A 118 -4.24 7.33 -5.50
N PHE A 119 -3.26 6.68 -6.08
CA PHE A 119 -3.07 5.25 -5.87
C PHE A 119 -2.89 4.92 -4.39
N LEU A 120 -2.12 5.71 -3.64
CA LEU A 120 -1.92 5.48 -2.20
C LEU A 120 -3.22 5.65 -1.41
N GLY A 121 -4.05 6.62 -1.77
CA GLY A 121 -5.37 6.81 -1.16
C GLY A 121 -6.29 5.60 -1.38
N MET A 122 -6.43 5.16 -2.63
CA MET A 122 -7.18 3.95 -2.96
C MET A 122 -6.59 2.71 -2.27
N ALA A 123 -5.25 2.62 -2.18
CA ALA A 123 -4.57 1.52 -1.51
C ALA A 123 -4.86 1.46 -0.01
N LEU A 124 -5.07 2.59 0.67
CA LEU A 124 -5.47 2.62 2.08
C LEU A 124 -6.84 1.97 2.28
N ALA A 125 -7.82 2.28 1.44
CA ALA A 125 -9.14 1.64 1.48
C ALA A 125 -9.04 0.13 1.22
N ASP A 126 -8.28 -0.26 0.21
CA ASP A 126 -8.00 -1.69 -0.09
C ASP A 126 -7.29 -2.41 1.05
N MET A 127 -6.40 -1.75 1.80
CA MET A 127 -5.72 -2.35 2.94
C MET A 127 -6.68 -2.71 4.05
N VAL A 128 -7.69 -1.90 4.30
CA VAL A 128 -8.72 -2.20 5.31
C VAL A 128 -9.47 -3.47 4.93
N ALA A 129 -9.87 -3.62 3.68
CA ALA A 129 -10.55 -4.83 3.20
C ALA A 129 -9.60 -6.04 3.10
N GLY A 130 -8.35 -5.82 2.67
CA GLY A 130 -7.35 -6.87 2.47
C GLY A 130 -6.68 -7.37 3.75
N SER A 131 -6.80 -6.66 4.86
CA SER A 131 -6.21 -7.05 6.15
C SER A 131 -6.85 -8.33 6.74
N ILE A 132 -8.10 -8.64 6.39
CA ILE A 132 -8.87 -9.79 6.90
C ILE A 132 -8.07 -11.10 6.77
N VAL A 133 -7.49 -11.35 5.59
CA VAL A 133 -6.75 -12.59 5.34
C VAL A 133 -5.41 -12.58 6.08
N ILE A 134 -4.75 -11.44 6.17
CA ILE A 134 -3.49 -11.29 6.91
C ILE A 134 -3.69 -11.48 8.41
N GLU A 135 -4.79 -10.98 8.97
CA GLU A 135 -5.18 -11.24 10.36
C GLU A 135 -5.28 -12.74 10.67
N GLN A 136 -5.81 -13.53 9.73
CA GLN A 136 -5.87 -14.99 9.86
C GLN A 136 -4.48 -15.63 9.80
N VAL A 137 -3.64 -15.26 8.85
CA VAL A 137 -2.29 -15.82 8.68
C VAL A 137 -1.41 -15.56 9.91
N PHE A 138 -1.51 -14.35 10.48
CA PHE A 138 -0.72 -13.96 11.64
C PHE A 138 -1.45 -14.16 12.99
N ASN A 139 -2.65 -14.73 12.97
CA ASN A 139 -3.46 -14.96 14.17
C ASN A 139 -3.69 -13.69 15.02
N ILE A 140 -3.90 -12.55 14.35
CA ILE A 140 -4.18 -11.26 15.00
C ILE A 140 -5.67 -11.20 15.38
N PRO A 141 -6.03 -10.81 16.62
CA PRO A 141 -7.42 -10.61 17.01
C PRO A 141 -7.96 -9.29 16.43
N GLY A 142 -8.31 -9.27 15.13
CA GLY A 142 -8.81 -8.12 14.41
C GLY A 142 -10.25 -8.29 13.95
N LEU A 143 -10.78 -7.27 13.28
CA LEU A 143 -12.16 -7.24 12.77
C LEU A 143 -12.42 -8.33 11.73
N GLY A 144 -11.42 -8.63 10.89
CA GLY A 144 -11.53 -9.67 9.88
C GLY A 144 -11.69 -11.06 10.48
N ARG A 145 -10.99 -11.33 11.57
CA ARG A 145 -11.13 -12.59 12.30
C ARG A 145 -12.51 -12.72 12.94
N ILE A 146 -13.02 -11.66 13.58
CA ILE A 146 -14.37 -11.65 14.16
C ILE A 146 -15.40 -11.87 13.04
N LEU A 147 -15.24 -11.18 11.89
CA LEU A 147 -16.12 -11.33 10.74
C LEU A 147 -16.20 -12.79 10.25
N LEU A 148 -15.05 -13.43 10.02
CA LEU A 148 -15.01 -14.80 9.55
C LEU A 148 -15.60 -15.80 10.57
N THR A 149 -15.34 -15.59 11.86
CA THR A 149 -15.93 -16.39 12.92
C THR A 149 -17.46 -16.23 12.98
N SER A 150 -17.95 -14.99 12.88
CA SER A 150 -19.39 -14.69 12.88
C SER A 150 -20.11 -15.26 11.65
N ILE A 151 -19.45 -15.24 10.46
CA ILE A 151 -19.97 -15.90 9.27
C ILE A 151 -20.09 -17.41 9.50
N SER A 152 -19.06 -18.03 10.06
CA SER A 152 -19.07 -19.48 10.33
C SER A 152 -20.14 -19.86 11.35
N ASN A 153 -20.40 -19.02 12.32
CA ASN A 153 -21.43 -19.19 13.35
C ASN A 153 -22.84 -18.75 12.88
N ARG A 154 -22.97 -18.21 11.66
CA ARG A 154 -24.22 -17.63 11.10
C ARG A 154 -24.80 -16.51 11.96
N ASP A 155 -23.93 -15.74 12.63
CA ASP A 155 -24.31 -14.57 13.43
C ASP A 155 -24.49 -13.35 12.51
N TYR A 156 -25.64 -13.30 11.85
CA TYR A 156 -25.94 -12.23 10.87
C TYR A 156 -25.89 -10.81 11.46
N PRO A 157 -26.40 -10.54 12.67
CA PRO A 157 -26.30 -9.20 13.26
C PRO A 157 -24.87 -8.69 13.39
N VAL A 158 -23.95 -9.51 13.87
CA VAL A 158 -22.54 -9.13 13.99
C VAL A 158 -21.87 -8.99 12.63
N VAL A 159 -22.17 -9.88 11.67
CA VAL A 159 -21.67 -9.78 10.29
C VAL A 159 -22.09 -8.46 9.65
N GLN A 160 -23.38 -8.10 9.75
CA GLN A 160 -23.90 -6.85 9.21
C GLN A 160 -23.24 -5.62 9.85
N ALA A 161 -23.10 -5.61 11.18
CA ALA A 161 -22.46 -4.51 11.89
C ALA A 161 -21.02 -4.29 11.44
N ILE A 162 -20.23 -5.37 11.29
CA ILE A 162 -18.84 -5.29 10.86
C ILE A 162 -18.75 -4.81 9.41
N ILE A 163 -19.61 -5.31 8.51
CA ILE A 163 -19.62 -4.89 7.10
C ILE A 163 -19.94 -3.39 7.00
N VAL A 164 -20.96 -2.91 7.73
CA VAL A 164 -21.32 -1.48 7.75
C VAL A 164 -20.17 -0.63 8.30
N PHE A 165 -19.49 -1.11 9.35
CA PHE A 165 -18.35 -0.41 9.92
C PHE A 165 -17.17 -0.32 8.94
N ILE A 166 -16.83 -1.43 8.27
CA ILE A 166 -15.78 -1.44 7.24
C ILE A 166 -16.14 -0.51 6.08
N ALA A 167 -17.39 -0.58 5.60
CA ALA A 167 -17.86 0.31 4.54
C ALA A 167 -17.75 1.78 4.93
N PHE A 168 -18.10 2.12 6.17
CA PHE A 168 -17.95 3.48 6.69
C PHE A 168 -16.47 3.93 6.69
N ILE A 169 -15.56 3.09 7.16
CA ILE A 169 -14.12 3.41 7.16
C ILE A 169 -13.61 3.62 5.73
N VAL A 170 -14.02 2.77 4.78
CA VAL A 170 -13.61 2.89 3.37
C VAL A 170 -14.11 4.20 2.77
N ILE A 171 -15.40 4.52 2.95
CA ILE A 171 -15.99 5.76 2.45
C ILE A 171 -15.31 6.97 3.08
N PHE A 172 -15.09 6.95 4.39
CA PHE A 172 -14.43 8.04 5.10
C PHE A 172 -12.98 8.24 4.66
N THR A 173 -12.25 7.14 4.44
CA THR A 173 -10.88 7.18 3.93
C THR A 173 -10.84 7.77 2.53
N ASN A 174 -11.73 7.35 1.63
CA ASN A 174 -11.82 7.90 0.27
C ASN A 174 -12.17 9.40 0.32
N PHE A 175 -13.11 9.80 1.14
CA PHE A 175 -13.46 11.22 1.33
C PHE A 175 -12.26 12.06 1.78
N LEU A 176 -11.47 11.57 2.74
CA LEU A 176 -10.24 12.27 3.16
C LEU A 176 -9.21 12.38 2.03
N VAL A 177 -9.09 11.33 1.22
CA VAL A 177 -8.20 11.33 0.05
C VAL A 177 -8.67 12.35 -0.98
N ASP A 178 -9.96 12.44 -1.26
CA ASP A 178 -10.53 13.41 -2.21
C ASP A 178 -10.29 14.86 -1.73
N LEU A 179 -10.42 15.11 -0.42
CA LEU A 179 -10.08 16.42 0.16
C LEU A 179 -8.58 16.76 0.01
N LEU A 180 -7.70 15.79 0.18
CA LEU A 180 -6.27 15.98 -0.06
C LEU A 180 -5.97 16.28 -1.53
N TYR A 181 -6.68 15.62 -2.44
CA TYR A 181 -6.62 15.88 -3.87
C TYR A 181 -6.94 17.31 -4.21
N GLN A 182 -8.09 17.79 -3.77
CA GLN A 182 -8.55 19.15 -4.04
C GLN A 182 -7.54 20.20 -3.56
N LYS A 183 -6.85 19.92 -2.45
CA LYS A 183 -5.81 20.82 -1.94
C LYS A 183 -4.53 20.79 -2.77
N MET A 184 -4.22 19.67 -3.43
CA MET A 184 -2.98 19.50 -4.19
C MET A 184 -3.12 19.91 -5.66
N ASP A 185 -4.28 19.69 -6.27
CA ASP A 185 -4.57 20.11 -7.64
C ASP A 185 -5.86 20.95 -7.68
N PRO A 186 -5.73 22.29 -7.62
CA PRO A 186 -6.88 23.20 -7.65
C PRO A 186 -7.63 23.22 -9.00
N ARG A 187 -7.19 22.44 -9.98
CA ARG A 187 -7.85 22.29 -11.28
C ARG A 187 -8.95 21.25 -11.27
N ILE A 188 -9.02 20.42 -10.23
CA ILE A 188 -10.06 19.41 -10.08
C ILE A 188 -11.20 20.06 -9.30
N THR A 189 -12.24 20.47 -9.99
CA THR A 189 -13.55 20.82 -9.37
C THR A 189 -14.34 19.53 -9.23
N LEU A 190 -14.82 19.26 -8.02
CA LEU A 190 -15.82 18.22 -7.79
C LEU A 190 -17.15 18.80 -8.30
N ASP A 191 -17.60 18.38 -9.50
CA ASP A 191 -18.97 18.60 -9.97
C ASP A 191 -19.91 17.56 -9.35
#